data_8d5cc8323dbf66e51af1a3a7cc6c2c14
#
_entry.id   8d5cc8323dbf66e51af1a3a7cc6c2c14
#
_cell.length_a   1.000
_cell.length_b   1.000
_cell.length_c   1.000
_cell.angle_alpha   90.00
_cell.angle_beta   90.00
_cell.angle_gamma   90.00
#
_symmetry.space_group_name_H-M   'P 1'
#
loop_
_entity.id
_entity.type
_entity.pdbx_description
1 polymer ?
#
loop_
_entity_poly.entity_id
_entity_poly.type
_entity_poly.pdbx_seq_one_letter_code
_entity_poly.pdbx_strand_id
1 'polypeptide(L)'
;MQKLILILSLSLMFFSCSPKVLYDDPRKVETLTINFSSTDLQIISQAMVDSLLQSVITNNDNKPIIVIEEVKNKTAEYIDTSIITDSIRAKLSNSGLVQFGVNIDELDGQISEIDRQQNEYYDENLSVEKGKLAGADYRLAGSLISIDKVKKKLFKTKKDKFYKLSLQLWNIKTGVMVWADEKDIRKTEG
;
A
#
# COMPACT_ATOMS: atom_id res chain seq x y z
N MET A 1 1.75 -64.92 9.37
CA MET A 1 0.74 -64.22 8.56
C MET A 1 0.10 -63.05 9.31
N GLN A 2 -0.37 -63.20 10.56
CA GLN A 2 -1.01 -62.13 11.34
C GLN A 2 -0.12 -60.86 11.57
N LYS A 3 1.19 -61.04 11.85
CA LYS A 3 2.10 -59.92 12.03
C LYS A 3 2.37 -59.12 10.73
N LEU A 4 2.31 -59.81 9.58
CA LEU A 4 2.50 -59.18 8.27
C LEU A 4 1.30 -58.31 7.88
N ILE A 5 0.11 -58.74 8.23
CA ILE A 5 -1.16 -58.02 8.01
C ILE A 5 -1.20 -56.77 8.88
N LEU A 6 -0.69 -56.85 10.11
CA LEU A 6 -0.65 -55.68 11.03
C LEU A 6 0.31 -54.59 10.55
N ILE A 7 1.45 -54.97 9.98
CA ILE A 7 2.44 -54.01 9.40
C ILE A 7 1.88 -53.37 8.11
N LEU A 8 1.17 -54.15 7.30
CA LEU A 8 0.54 -53.64 6.08
C LEU A 8 -0.62 -52.67 6.38
N SER A 9 -1.37 -52.90 7.45
CA SER A 9 -2.46 -52.02 7.90
C SER A 9 -1.95 -50.70 8.46
N LEU A 10 -0.80 -50.69 9.12
CA LEU A 10 -0.18 -49.50 9.68
C LEU A 10 0.43 -48.60 8.59
N SER A 11 0.83 -49.17 7.46
CA SER A 11 1.40 -48.46 6.30
C SER A 11 0.35 -47.65 5.51
N LEU A 12 -0.94 -47.93 5.64
CA LEU A 12 -2.01 -47.23 4.91
C LEU A 12 -2.47 -45.90 5.58
N MET A 13 -1.97 -45.57 6.78
CA MET A 13 -2.42 -44.36 7.50
C MET A 13 -1.66 -43.07 7.12
N PHE A 14 -0.70 -43.13 6.22
CA PHE A 14 0.01 -41.93 5.72
C PHE A 14 -0.63 -41.35 4.46
N PHE A 15 -1.95 -41.23 4.38
CA PHE A 15 -2.57 -40.37 3.40
C PHE A 15 -2.33 -38.92 3.84
N SER A 16 -1.20 -38.37 3.42
CA SER A 16 -0.86 -36.93 3.53
C SER A 16 -1.93 -36.15 2.80
N CYS A 17 -2.76 -35.44 3.56
CA CYS A 17 -3.68 -34.46 3.03
C CYS A 17 -2.87 -33.26 2.60
N SER A 18 -2.53 -33.13 1.32
CA SER A 18 -1.86 -31.94 0.80
C SER A 18 -2.80 -30.75 0.91
N PRO A 19 -2.35 -29.61 1.44
CA PRO A 19 -3.17 -28.40 1.49
C PRO A 19 -3.50 -27.98 0.05
N LYS A 20 -4.78 -27.70 -0.22
CA LYS A 20 -5.22 -27.14 -1.50
C LYS A 20 -5.20 -25.63 -1.42
N VAL A 21 -4.55 -25.01 -2.40
CA VAL A 21 -4.61 -23.56 -2.60
C VAL A 21 -5.80 -23.27 -3.51
N LEU A 22 -6.69 -22.41 -3.07
CA LEU A 22 -7.87 -21.98 -3.81
C LEU A 22 -7.84 -20.46 -3.94
N TYR A 23 -8.40 -19.95 -5.04
CA TYR A 23 -8.68 -18.52 -5.15
C TYR A 23 -9.89 -18.18 -4.29
N ASP A 24 -9.80 -17.09 -3.51
CA ASP A 24 -10.89 -16.57 -2.68
C ASP A 24 -11.12 -15.10 -3.04
N ASP A 25 -12.24 -14.50 -2.58
CA ASP A 25 -12.54 -13.08 -2.81
C ASP A 25 -11.52 -12.20 -2.05
N PRO A 26 -10.72 -11.37 -2.76
CA PRO A 26 -9.74 -10.51 -2.12
C PRO A 26 -10.36 -9.44 -1.21
N ARG A 27 -11.68 -9.20 -1.31
CA ARG A 27 -12.43 -8.26 -0.47
C ARG A 27 -13.04 -8.89 0.78
N LYS A 28 -12.90 -10.19 0.94
CA LYS A 28 -13.36 -10.89 2.14
C LYS A 28 -12.60 -10.39 3.36
N VAL A 29 -13.36 -10.08 4.42
CA VAL A 29 -12.78 -9.64 5.69
C VAL A 29 -11.94 -10.76 6.30
N GLU A 30 -10.65 -10.49 6.46
CA GLU A 30 -9.69 -11.43 7.03
C GLU A 30 -9.60 -11.24 8.54
N THR A 31 -9.96 -12.28 9.31
CA THR A 31 -9.99 -12.25 10.77
C THR A 31 -8.97 -13.20 11.42
N LEU A 32 -8.10 -13.81 10.61
CA LEU A 32 -7.20 -14.87 11.05
C LEU A 32 -5.99 -14.39 11.86
N THR A 33 -5.66 -13.10 11.78
CA THR A 33 -4.46 -12.57 12.42
C THR A 33 -4.70 -11.20 13.05
N ILE A 34 -4.02 -10.96 14.16
CA ILE A 34 -3.95 -9.62 14.78
C ILE A 34 -2.95 -8.71 14.05
N ASN A 35 -2.05 -9.25 13.24
CA ASN A 35 -1.09 -8.51 12.45
C ASN A 35 -1.75 -7.79 11.27
N PHE A 36 -1.00 -6.88 10.62
CA PHE A 36 -1.47 -6.15 9.46
C PHE A 36 -1.86 -7.11 8.32
N SER A 37 -3.02 -6.90 7.70
CA SER A 37 -3.61 -7.80 6.71
C SER A 37 -4.10 -7.06 5.47
N SER A 38 -4.51 -7.82 4.45
CA SER A 38 -5.10 -7.29 3.22
C SER A 38 -6.37 -6.48 3.48
N THR A 39 -7.19 -6.88 4.44
CA THR A 39 -8.38 -6.14 4.85
C THR A 39 -8.01 -4.78 5.46
N ASP A 40 -6.98 -4.74 6.31
CA ASP A 40 -6.50 -3.50 6.93
C ASP A 40 -6.00 -2.53 5.86
N LEU A 41 -5.22 -3.04 4.87
CA LEU A 41 -4.75 -2.28 3.72
C LEU A 41 -5.91 -1.63 2.95
N GLN A 42 -6.95 -2.41 2.65
CA GLN A 42 -8.09 -1.91 1.88
C GLN A 42 -8.86 -0.83 2.63
N ILE A 43 -9.15 -1.05 3.92
CA ILE A 43 -9.89 -0.11 4.78
C ILE A 43 -9.13 1.21 4.90
N ILE A 44 -7.84 1.14 5.24
CA ILE A 44 -7.00 2.33 5.44
C ILE A 44 -6.84 3.10 4.13
N SER A 45 -6.47 2.42 3.04
CA SER A 45 -6.24 3.08 1.76
C SER A 45 -7.50 3.73 1.22
N GLN A 46 -8.65 3.07 1.32
CA GLN A 46 -9.91 3.65 0.84
C GLN A 46 -10.29 4.88 1.66
N ALA A 47 -10.25 4.78 2.99
CA ALA A 47 -10.65 5.88 3.86
C ALA A 47 -9.75 7.12 3.68
N MET A 48 -8.43 6.91 3.47
CA MET A 48 -7.50 8.02 3.23
C MET A 48 -7.73 8.68 1.87
N VAL A 49 -7.99 7.89 0.83
CA VAL A 49 -8.30 8.44 -0.50
C VAL A 49 -9.62 9.23 -0.48
N ASP A 50 -10.66 8.69 0.16
CA ASP A 50 -11.95 9.39 0.27
C ASP A 50 -11.79 10.73 1.00
N SER A 51 -11.00 10.77 2.07
CA SER A 51 -10.71 12.00 2.81
C SER A 51 -9.92 13.01 1.97
N LEU A 52 -8.89 12.54 1.25
CA LEU A 52 -8.09 13.41 0.39
C LEU A 52 -8.91 14.01 -0.76
N LEU A 53 -9.75 13.19 -1.41
CA LEU A 53 -10.62 13.64 -2.49
C LEU A 53 -11.71 14.62 -2.04
N GLN A 54 -12.10 14.60 -0.76
CA GLN A 54 -13.01 15.59 -0.17
C GLN A 54 -12.30 16.90 0.24
N SER A 55 -10.98 16.95 0.15
CA SER A 55 -10.21 18.12 0.52
C SER A 55 -10.24 19.20 -0.58
N VAL A 56 -9.67 20.37 -0.27
CA VAL A 56 -9.63 21.56 -1.14
C VAL A 56 -8.95 21.31 -2.51
N ILE A 57 -8.21 20.19 -2.66
CA ILE A 57 -7.46 19.87 -3.90
C ILE A 57 -8.38 19.63 -5.09
N THR A 58 -9.59 19.12 -4.85
CA THR A 58 -10.53 18.74 -5.90
C THR A 58 -11.32 19.91 -6.47
N ASN A 59 -11.19 21.09 -5.88
CA ASN A 59 -11.93 22.30 -6.29
C ASN A 59 -11.23 23.14 -7.37
N ASN A 60 -10.13 22.65 -7.96
CA ASN A 60 -9.43 23.34 -9.03
C ASN A 60 -9.88 22.85 -10.41
N ASP A 61 -10.08 23.76 -11.35
CA ASP A 61 -10.41 23.46 -12.76
C ASP A 61 -9.31 22.65 -13.47
N ASN A 62 -8.07 22.75 -12.98
CA ASN A 62 -6.93 21.97 -13.45
C ASN A 62 -6.62 20.83 -12.45
N LYS A 63 -6.50 19.61 -12.96
CA LYS A 63 -6.09 18.46 -12.16
C LYS A 63 -4.68 18.69 -11.59
N PRO A 64 -4.50 18.70 -10.26
CA PRO A 64 -3.19 18.92 -9.67
C PRO A 64 -2.26 17.73 -9.93
N ILE A 65 -0.99 18.03 -10.09
CA ILE A 65 0.07 17.01 -10.20
C ILE A 65 0.63 16.72 -8.81
N ILE A 66 0.56 15.45 -8.41
CA ILE A 66 1.01 15.00 -7.08
C ILE A 66 2.18 14.03 -7.24
N VAL A 67 3.22 14.20 -6.43
CA VAL A 67 4.21 13.14 -6.19
C VAL A 67 3.88 12.46 -4.88
N ILE A 68 3.92 11.12 -4.87
CA ILE A 68 3.71 10.30 -3.67
C ILE A 68 5.05 9.75 -3.22
N GLU A 69 5.43 10.04 -1.98
CA GLU A 69 6.53 9.35 -1.31
C GLU A 69 6.06 8.01 -0.75
N GLU A 70 6.94 7.04 -0.68
CA GLU A 70 6.65 5.78 -0.01
C GLU A 70 6.27 6.01 1.45
N VAL A 71 5.17 5.38 1.90
CA VAL A 71 4.72 5.42 3.29
C VAL A 71 5.79 4.81 4.19
N LYS A 72 6.28 5.55 5.17
CA LYS A 72 7.34 5.07 6.09
C LYS A 72 6.77 4.05 7.06
N ASN A 73 7.33 2.84 7.07
CA ASN A 73 7.02 1.85 8.10
C ASN A 73 7.70 2.23 9.42
N LYS A 74 6.89 2.58 10.42
CA LYS A 74 7.31 2.84 11.80
C LYS A 74 6.66 1.85 12.78
N THR A 75 6.17 0.72 12.28
CA THR A 75 5.67 -0.38 13.11
C THR A 75 6.82 -1.26 13.60
N ALA A 76 6.52 -2.17 14.53
CA ALA A 76 7.46 -3.21 14.94
C ALA A 76 7.44 -4.44 14.01
N GLU A 77 6.61 -4.42 12.95
CA GLU A 77 6.46 -5.52 11.99
C GLU A 77 7.19 -5.21 10.70
N TYR A 78 7.63 -6.27 10.02
CA TYR A 78 8.06 -6.14 8.64
C TYR A 78 6.82 -6.02 7.75
N ILE A 79 6.45 -4.79 7.41
CA ILE A 79 5.37 -4.47 6.48
C ILE A 79 6.00 -3.74 5.29
N ASP A 80 5.80 -4.29 4.11
CA ASP A 80 6.13 -3.59 2.87
C ASP A 80 5.09 -2.49 2.63
N THR A 81 5.45 -1.26 2.95
CA THR A 81 4.56 -0.11 2.85
C THR A 81 4.41 0.43 1.44
N SER A 82 5.18 -0.07 0.47
CA SER A 82 4.97 0.23 -0.94
C SER A 82 3.57 -0.18 -1.39
N ILE A 83 3.05 -1.32 -0.88
CA ILE A 83 1.68 -1.78 -1.17
C ILE A 83 0.60 -0.77 -0.75
N ILE A 84 0.81 -0.03 0.34
CA ILE A 84 -0.11 1.04 0.80
C ILE A 84 -0.02 2.22 -0.16
N THR A 85 1.20 2.63 -0.49
CA THR A 85 1.48 3.74 -1.41
C THR A 85 0.86 3.48 -2.79
N ASP A 86 1.07 2.30 -3.35
CA ASP A 86 0.54 1.91 -4.65
C ASP A 86 -0.98 1.76 -4.65
N SER A 87 -1.56 1.24 -3.57
CA SER A 87 -3.01 1.18 -3.41
C SER A 87 -3.64 2.58 -3.40
N ILE A 88 -3.03 3.54 -2.70
CA ILE A 88 -3.48 4.93 -2.67
C ILE A 88 -3.30 5.56 -4.04
N ARG A 89 -2.14 5.40 -4.69
CA ARG A 89 -1.86 5.90 -6.04
C ARG A 89 -2.89 5.41 -7.06
N ALA A 90 -3.15 4.11 -7.08
CA ALA A 90 -4.11 3.49 -7.99
C ALA A 90 -5.52 4.05 -7.79
N LYS A 91 -5.99 4.17 -6.54
CA LYS A 91 -7.33 4.70 -6.23
C LYS A 91 -7.47 6.17 -6.60
N LEU A 92 -6.46 7.00 -6.31
CA LEU A 92 -6.43 8.41 -6.70
C LEU A 92 -6.37 8.57 -8.22
N SER A 93 -5.57 7.77 -8.92
CA SER A 93 -5.51 7.77 -10.39
C SER A 93 -6.87 7.42 -11.00
N ASN A 94 -7.53 6.40 -10.48
CA ASN A 94 -8.86 5.96 -10.95
C ASN A 94 -9.95 7.00 -10.69
N SER A 95 -9.80 7.90 -9.72
CA SER A 95 -10.74 9.01 -9.51
C SER A 95 -10.76 9.99 -10.68
N GLY A 96 -9.66 10.07 -11.44
CA GLY A 96 -9.49 11.02 -12.54
C GLY A 96 -9.39 12.48 -12.11
N LEU A 97 -9.28 12.77 -10.82
CA LEU A 97 -9.24 14.13 -10.25
C LEU A 97 -7.83 14.67 -10.04
N VAL A 98 -6.82 13.80 -10.09
CA VAL A 98 -5.41 14.15 -9.91
C VAL A 98 -4.55 13.53 -11.01
N GLN A 99 -3.34 14.05 -11.20
CA GLN A 99 -2.28 13.48 -12.03
C GLN A 99 -1.08 13.16 -11.15
N PHE A 100 -0.22 12.25 -11.59
CA PHE A 100 1.00 11.92 -10.86
C PHE A 100 2.24 12.39 -11.62
N GLY A 101 3.11 13.10 -10.91
CA GLY A 101 4.45 13.39 -11.36
C GLY A 101 5.41 12.22 -11.11
N VAL A 102 6.53 12.24 -11.79
CA VAL A 102 7.59 11.24 -11.63
C VAL A 102 8.23 11.39 -10.23
N ASN A 103 8.32 10.30 -9.48
CA ASN A 103 9.05 10.26 -8.22
C ASN A 103 10.55 10.32 -8.46
N ILE A 104 11.30 10.70 -7.43
CA ILE A 104 12.76 10.81 -7.51
C ILE A 104 13.42 9.46 -7.89
N ASP A 105 12.87 8.36 -7.39
CA ASP A 105 13.39 7.00 -7.67
C ASP A 105 13.09 6.53 -9.11
N GLU A 106 12.07 7.12 -9.77
CA GLU A 106 11.66 6.82 -11.14
C GLU A 106 12.26 7.82 -12.16
N LEU A 107 12.82 8.93 -11.68
CA LEU A 107 13.28 10.05 -12.50
C LEU A 107 14.41 9.65 -13.46
N ASP A 108 15.37 8.85 -13.01
CA ASP A 108 16.49 8.40 -13.82
C ASP A 108 16.03 7.56 -15.02
N GLY A 109 15.01 6.70 -14.81
CA GLY A 109 14.39 5.94 -15.89
C GLY A 109 13.72 6.84 -16.92
N GLN A 110 13.00 7.87 -16.46
CA GLN A 110 12.35 8.83 -17.36
C GLN A 110 13.34 9.67 -18.14
N ILE A 111 14.42 10.15 -17.48
CA ILE A 111 15.49 10.89 -18.15
C ILE A 111 16.18 10.02 -19.21
N SER A 112 16.50 8.77 -18.86
CA SER A 112 17.12 7.81 -19.78
C SER A 112 16.25 7.56 -20.99
N GLU A 113 14.93 7.50 -20.85
CA GLU A 113 14.00 7.35 -21.99
C GLU A 113 13.99 8.60 -22.88
N ILE A 114 13.96 9.80 -22.29
CA ILE A 114 14.02 11.06 -23.04
C ILE A 114 15.34 11.15 -23.80
N ASP A 115 16.47 10.81 -23.17
CA ASP A 115 17.78 10.81 -23.81
C ASP A 115 17.87 9.81 -24.96
N ARG A 116 17.25 8.64 -24.80
CA ARG A 116 17.17 7.63 -25.85
C ARG A 116 16.43 8.13 -27.09
N GLN A 117 15.32 8.88 -26.89
CA GLN A 117 14.54 9.46 -27.99
C GLN A 117 15.26 10.55 -28.76
N GLN A 118 16.37 11.10 -28.25
CA GLN A 118 17.22 12.05 -28.98
C GLN A 118 18.21 11.37 -29.93
N ASN A 119 18.16 10.04 -30.05
CA ASN A 119 19.03 9.29 -30.94
C ASN A 119 18.51 9.33 -32.40
N GLU A 120 19.41 9.23 -33.38
CA GLU A 120 19.11 9.25 -34.83
C GLU A 120 18.10 8.20 -35.31
N TYR A 121 17.80 7.18 -34.50
CA TYR A 121 16.83 6.14 -34.81
C TYR A 121 15.38 6.56 -34.53
N TYR A 122 15.16 7.70 -33.90
CA TYR A 122 13.83 8.20 -33.53
C TYR A 122 13.45 9.40 -34.38
N ASP A 123 12.15 9.52 -34.71
CA ASP A 123 11.60 10.68 -35.39
C ASP A 123 11.64 11.90 -34.49
N GLU A 124 12.37 12.96 -34.87
CA GLU A 124 12.49 14.20 -34.09
C GLU A 124 11.14 14.86 -33.82
N ASN A 125 10.17 14.72 -34.72
CA ASN A 125 8.85 15.32 -34.55
C ASN A 125 7.98 14.60 -33.52
N LEU A 126 8.31 13.35 -33.19
CA LEU A 126 7.61 12.51 -32.19
C LEU A 126 8.38 12.40 -30.87
N SER A 127 9.64 12.86 -30.84
CA SER A 127 10.50 12.80 -29.67
C SER A 127 10.13 13.88 -28.64
N VAL A 128 10.23 13.52 -27.35
CA VAL A 128 9.99 14.46 -26.25
C VAL A 128 11.16 15.42 -26.12
N GLU A 129 10.92 16.71 -26.13
CA GLU A 129 11.94 17.72 -25.86
C GLU A 129 12.43 17.68 -24.41
N LYS A 130 13.75 17.85 -24.22
CA LYS A 130 14.34 18.00 -22.88
C LYS A 130 13.78 19.21 -22.15
N GLY A 131 13.61 19.09 -20.83
CA GLY A 131 13.11 20.18 -19.99
C GLY A 131 11.60 20.39 -20.05
N LYS A 132 10.83 19.44 -20.59
CA LYS A 132 9.37 19.50 -20.67
C LYS A 132 8.65 18.66 -19.61
N LEU A 133 9.38 18.04 -18.68
CA LEU A 133 8.74 17.34 -17.57
C LEU A 133 7.93 18.34 -16.72
N ALA A 134 6.67 17.99 -16.48
CA ALA A 134 5.81 18.79 -15.60
C ALA A 134 6.26 18.63 -14.14
N GLY A 135 6.46 19.74 -13.46
CA GLY A 135 6.73 19.73 -12.02
C GLY A 135 5.46 19.40 -11.23
N ALA A 136 5.61 18.77 -10.07
CA ALA A 136 4.49 18.49 -9.20
C ALA A 136 4.05 19.73 -8.40
N ASP A 137 2.73 19.88 -8.22
CA ASP A 137 2.14 20.93 -7.39
C ASP A 137 2.19 20.55 -5.91
N TYR A 138 2.01 19.26 -5.62
CA TYR A 138 1.90 18.74 -4.26
C TYR A 138 2.76 17.49 -4.05
N ARG A 139 3.15 17.31 -2.79
CA ARG A 139 3.85 16.13 -2.28
C ARG A 139 3.01 15.47 -1.21
N LEU A 140 2.63 14.21 -1.40
CA LEU A 140 1.95 13.37 -0.43
C LEU A 140 2.99 12.48 0.27
N ALA A 141 3.05 12.55 1.59
CA ALA A 141 3.96 11.78 2.42
C ALA A 141 3.25 11.27 3.67
N GLY A 142 3.75 10.19 4.26
CA GLY A 142 3.15 9.68 5.49
C GLY A 142 3.89 8.53 6.14
N SER A 143 3.26 7.98 7.18
CA SER A 143 3.82 6.84 7.91
C SER A 143 2.73 5.97 8.52
N LEU A 144 3.04 4.67 8.62
CA LEU A 144 2.27 3.66 9.35
C LEU A 144 2.97 3.39 10.68
N ILE A 145 2.22 3.49 11.79
CA ILE A 145 2.69 3.11 13.13
C ILE A 145 1.85 1.99 13.70
N SER A 146 2.38 1.23 14.66
CA SER A 146 1.60 0.29 15.47
C SER A 146 1.84 0.47 16.97
N ILE A 147 0.83 0.13 17.77
CA ILE A 147 0.92 0.07 19.23
C ILE A 147 0.37 -1.26 19.69
N ASP A 148 1.21 -2.04 20.36
CA ASP A 148 0.85 -3.34 20.90
C ASP A 148 0.56 -3.23 22.40
N LYS A 149 -0.57 -3.82 22.85
CA LYS A 149 -0.92 -3.93 24.26
C LYS A 149 -1.26 -5.37 24.61
N VAL A 150 -0.58 -5.91 25.61
CA VAL A 150 -0.85 -7.25 26.13
C VAL A 150 -1.35 -7.17 27.56
N LYS A 151 -2.53 -7.72 27.83
CA LYS A 151 -3.12 -7.86 29.16
C LYS A 151 -3.14 -9.34 29.54
N LYS A 152 -2.32 -9.74 30.50
CA LYS A 152 -2.30 -11.09 31.05
C LYS A 152 -3.23 -11.17 32.25
N LYS A 153 -4.16 -12.13 32.26
CA LYS A 153 -4.97 -12.55 33.41
C LYS A 153 -4.64 -14.01 33.72
N LEU A 154 -5.01 -14.48 34.92
CA LEU A 154 -4.63 -15.81 35.43
C LEU A 154 -4.89 -16.98 34.43
N PHE A 155 -5.94 -16.89 33.62
CA PHE A 155 -6.33 -17.93 32.65
C PHE A 155 -6.56 -17.42 31.22
N LYS A 156 -6.30 -16.11 30.94
CA LYS A 156 -6.51 -15.54 29.61
C LYS A 156 -5.47 -14.46 29.32
N THR A 157 -4.97 -14.46 28.11
CA THR A 157 -4.16 -13.38 27.58
C THR A 157 -4.98 -12.65 26.52
N LYS A 158 -5.16 -11.36 26.68
CA LYS A 158 -5.78 -10.51 25.69
C LYS A 158 -4.70 -9.64 25.05
N LYS A 159 -4.65 -9.66 23.72
CA LYS A 159 -3.77 -8.79 22.93
C LYS A 159 -4.63 -7.77 22.18
N ASP A 160 -4.28 -6.51 22.30
CA ASP A 160 -4.84 -5.43 21.49
C ASP A 160 -3.70 -4.89 20.60
N LYS A 161 -3.95 -4.76 19.31
CA LYS A 161 -3.04 -4.14 18.35
C LYS A 161 -3.76 -2.99 17.65
N PHE A 162 -3.09 -1.87 17.61
CA PHE A 162 -3.58 -0.63 17.03
C PHE A 162 -2.63 -0.23 15.89
N TYR A 163 -3.19 0.07 14.72
CA TYR A 163 -2.46 0.63 13.60
C TYR A 163 -3.01 2.01 13.29
N LYS A 164 -2.14 2.93 12.93
CA LYS A 164 -2.50 4.27 12.48
C LYS A 164 -1.70 4.60 11.23
N LEU A 165 -2.40 4.93 10.16
CA LEU A 165 -1.83 5.56 8.97
C LEU A 165 -2.07 7.06 9.06
N SER A 166 -1.00 7.84 9.00
CA SER A 166 -1.07 9.30 8.90
C SER A 166 -0.52 9.73 7.55
N LEU A 167 -1.26 10.55 6.81
CA LEU A 167 -0.82 11.15 5.56
C LEU A 167 -0.91 12.67 5.64
N GLN A 168 -0.02 13.34 4.90
CA GLN A 168 0.09 14.78 4.83
C GLN A 168 0.33 15.20 3.39
N LEU A 169 -0.38 16.23 2.93
CA LEU A 169 -0.20 16.85 1.63
C LEU A 169 0.41 18.23 1.78
N TRP A 170 1.51 18.44 1.09
CA TRP A 170 2.27 19.67 1.11
C TRP A 170 2.23 20.35 -0.26
N ASN A 171 1.92 21.64 -0.30
CA ASN A 171 2.10 22.44 -1.51
C ASN A 171 3.60 22.69 -1.69
N ILE A 172 4.16 22.24 -2.83
CA ILE A 172 5.61 22.31 -3.10
C ILE A 172 6.07 23.75 -3.26
N LYS A 173 5.25 24.59 -3.90
CA LYS A 173 5.60 25.98 -4.20
C LYS A 173 5.67 26.84 -2.93
N THR A 174 4.79 26.61 -1.97
CA THR A 174 4.69 27.43 -0.74
C THR A 174 5.33 26.78 0.47
N GLY A 175 5.59 25.45 0.44
CA GLY A 175 6.04 24.69 1.59
C GLY A 175 4.97 24.52 2.68
N VAL A 176 3.71 24.84 2.41
CA VAL A 176 2.61 24.79 3.38
C VAL A 176 1.91 23.44 3.30
N MET A 177 1.63 22.83 4.47
CA MET A 177 0.77 21.67 4.56
C MET A 177 -0.69 22.09 4.34
N VAL A 178 -1.32 21.55 3.30
CA VAL A 178 -2.68 21.95 2.89
C VAL A 178 -3.75 20.93 3.32
N TRP A 179 -3.33 19.72 3.66
CA TRP A 179 -4.20 18.67 4.18
C TRP A 179 -3.39 17.67 4.99
N ALA A 180 -4.01 17.13 6.02
CA ALA A 180 -3.54 15.98 6.78
C ALA A 180 -4.73 15.21 7.32
N ASP A 181 -4.62 13.88 7.36
CA ASP A 181 -5.61 13.01 7.99
C ASP A 181 -4.94 11.76 8.55
N GLU A 182 -5.65 11.09 9.47
CA GLU A 182 -5.24 9.87 10.13
C GLU A 182 -6.35 8.84 10.09
N LYS A 183 -6.01 7.59 9.83
CA LYS A 183 -6.94 6.45 9.89
C LYS A 183 -6.41 5.38 10.80
N ASP A 184 -7.27 4.93 11.68
CA ASP A 184 -6.96 3.98 12.74
C ASP A 184 -7.65 2.65 12.51
N ILE A 185 -6.95 1.57 12.81
CA ILE A 185 -7.50 0.21 12.93
C ILE A 185 -7.12 -0.34 14.30
N ARG A 186 -8.07 -0.98 14.96
CA ARG A 186 -7.83 -1.72 16.19
C ARG A 186 -8.27 -3.16 16.04
N LYS A 187 -7.36 -4.07 16.33
CA LYS A 187 -7.60 -5.52 16.36
C LYS A 187 -7.42 -6.04 17.78
N THR A 188 -8.23 -7.03 18.15
CA THR A 188 -8.21 -7.65 19.47
C THR A 188 -8.23 -9.16 19.32
N GLU A 189 -7.31 -9.84 20.02
CA GLU A 189 -7.23 -11.29 20.18
C GLU A 189 -7.41 -11.64 21.66
N GLY A 190 -8.30 -12.61 21.99
CA GLY A 190 -8.53 -13.00 23.38
C GLY A 190 -9.45 -14.19 23.58
#